data_e043ac0af6dc1bc32a6d73ec0a2ffc45
#
_entry.id   e043ac0af6dc1bc32a6d73ec0a2ffc45
#
_cell.length_a   1.000
_cell.length_b   1.000
_cell.length_c   1.000
_cell.angle_alpha   90.00
_cell.angle_beta   90.00
_cell.angle_gamma   90.00
#
_symmetry.space_group_name_H-M   'P 1'
#
loop_
_entity.id
_entity.type
_entity.pdbx_description
1 polymer ?
#
loop_
_entity_poly.entity_id
_entity_poly.type
_entity_poly.pdbx_seq_one_letter_code
_entity_poly.pdbx_strand_id
1 'polypeptide(L)'
;AAQDVEALIGLPAVTSGRRISTAGLSHIYLQNLTGGDDLADDDFRTQCRALFERIRNVLKDHDLPVSQLVRTWIYLRDLEADYDVLNEVRNACFDEWGVTLLPASTGIEGATLPASSRLSADVCIVWGDGLGDIEHMHGESLGDAPAYGSAFSRGLRVPRSDRTVLYVSGTASIDTAG
;
A
#
# COMPACT_ATOMS: atom_id res chain seq x y z
N ALA A 1 27.07 -9.06 -1.78
CA ALA A 1 26.77 -8.01 -2.73
C ALA A 1 26.67 -6.69 -1.96
N ALA A 2 27.15 -5.58 -2.53
CA ALA A 2 27.01 -4.27 -1.92
C ALA A 2 25.51 -3.88 -1.93
N GLN A 3 25.07 -3.28 -0.86
CA GLN A 3 23.74 -2.70 -0.74
C GLN A 3 23.84 -1.21 -1.03
N ASP A 4 23.03 -0.72 -1.95
CA ASP A 4 22.87 0.70 -2.24
C ASP A 4 21.58 1.22 -1.58
N VAL A 5 21.67 2.33 -0.86
CA VAL A 5 20.54 2.95 -0.15
C VAL A 5 20.46 4.42 -0.52
N GLU A 6 19.36 4.81 -1.14
CA GLU A 6 19.09 6.15 -1.62
C GLU A 6 17.86 6.74 -0.93
N ALA A 7 17.95 8.00 -0.48
CA ALA A 7 16.78 8.72 0.00
C ALA A 7 15.94 9.23 -1.18
N LEU A 8 14.63 9.03 -1.14
CA LEU A 8 13.71 9.64 -2.10
C LEU A 8 13.48 11.11 -1.73
N ILE A 9 13.45 11.96 -2.74
CA ILE A 9 13.19 13.40 -2.62
C ILE A 9 11.84 13.77 -3.22
N GLY A 10 11.34 14.99 -2.97
CA GLY A 10 10.06 15.46 -3.50
C GLY A 10 8.83 14.87 -2.81
N LEU A 11 9.02 14.19 -1.67
CA LEU A 11 7.93 13.68 -0.84
C LEU A 11 7.40 14.78 0.10
N PRO A 12 6.16 14.65 0.64
CA PRO A 12 5.65 15.53 1.69
C PRO A 12 6.62 15.64 2.87
N ALA A 13 6.61 16.78 3.57
CA ALA A 13 7.57 17.09 4.64
C ALA A 13 7.62 16.03 5.76
N VAL A 14 6.49 15.38 6.04
CA VAL A 14 6.36 14.33 7.08
C VAL A 14 6.59 12.92 6.55
N THR A 15 6.73 12.76 5.23
CA THR A 15 6.95 11.46 4.59
C THR A 15 8.43 11.19 4.41
N SER A 16 8.87 10.01 4.77
CA SER A 16 10.21 9.54 4.42
C SER A 16 10.15 8.40 3.40
N GLY A 17 11.11 8.37 2.48
CA GLY A 17 11.22 7.33 1.47
C GLY A 17 12.67 6.86 1.31
N ARG A 18 12.84 5.57 1.11
CA ARG A 18 14.15 4.95 0.83
C ARG A 18 14.00 3.95 -0.32
N ARG A 19 14.90 4.06 -1.28
CA ARG A 19 15.17 3.01 -2.25
C ARG A 19 16.36 2.19 -1.76
N ILE A 20 16.22 0.88 -1.73
CA ILE A 20 17.25 -0.07 -1.32
C ILE A 20 17.46 -1.04 -2.49
N SER A 21 18.67 -1.12 -3.02
CA SER A 21 19.02 -2.01 -4.12
C SER A 21 20.11 -2.99 -3.71
N THR A 22 19.92 -4.27 -4.01
CA THR A 22 20.85 -5.36 -3.75
C THR A 22 20.75 -6.41 -4.85
N ALA A 23 21.87 -6.80 -5.50
CA ALA A 23 21.97 -7.99 -6.35
C ALA A 23 20.76 -8.24 -7.28
N GLY A 24 20.36 -7.26 -8.07
CA GLY A 24 19.26 -7.39 -9.03
C GLY A 24 17.85 -7.24 -8.43
N LEU A 25 17.74 -6.85 -7.17
CA LEU A 25 16.46 -6.59 -6.50
C LEU A 25 16.46 -5.18 -5.89
N SER A 26 15.39 -4.45 -6.11
CA SER A 26 15.17 -3.12 -5.55
C SER A 26 13.86 -3.04 -4.77
N HIS A 27 13.86 -2.23 -3.73
CA HIS A 27 12.69 -1.94 -2.90
C HIS A 27 12.55 -0.43 -2.74
N ILE A 28 11.33 0.04 -2.70
CA ILE A 28 11.00 1.36 -2.13
C ILE A 28 10.17 1.11 -0.87
N TYR A 29 10.58 1.75 0.20
CA TYR A 29 9.79 1.87 1.42
C TYR A 29 9.43 3.34 1.61
N LEU A 30 8.14 3.63 1.70
CA LEU A 30 7.61 4.92 2.10
C LEU A 30 7.04 4.79 3.51
N GLN A 31 7.29 5.78 4.35
CA GLN A 31 6.75 5.84 5.71
C GLN A 31 6.00 7.13 5.91
N ASN A 32 4.86 7.03 6.56
CA ASN A 32 3.98 8.15 6.84
C ASN A 32 3.61 8.96 5.58
N LEU A 33 3.29 8.28 4.48
CA LEU A 33 2.77 8.93 3.29
C LEU A 33 1.37 9.46 3.58
N THR A 34 1.15 10.75 3.31
CA THR A 34 -0.14 11.43 3.51
C THR A 34 -0.70 11.93 2.18
N GLY A 35 -1.94 12.37 2.17
CA GLY A 35 -2.55 13.01 1.01
C GLY A 35 -1.96 14.39 0.68
N GLY A 36 -1.24 15.01 1.60
CA GLY A 36 -0.53 16.27 1.42
C GLY A 36 -0.68 17.19 2.62
N ASP A 37 0.35 18.03 2.83
CA ASP A 37 0.40 18.99 3.93
C ASP A 37 -0.52 20.21 3.67
N ASP A 38 -0.87 20.44 2.40
CA ASP A 38 -1.60 21.61 1.91
C ASP A 38 -3.13 21.40 1.80
N LEU A 39 -3.62 20.18 2.08
CA LEU A 39 -5.05 19.94 2.09
C LEU A 39 -5.65 20.60 3.34
N ALA A 40 -5.97 21.89 3.21
CA ALA A 40 -6.70 22.66 4.22
C ALA A 40 -8.12 22.13 4.47
N ASP A 41 -8.51 21.12 3.69
CA ASP A 41 -9.84 20.53 3.73
C ASP A 41 -9.81 19.27 4.60
N ASP A 42 -10.67 19.24 5.60
CA ASP A 42 -10.86 18.11 6.52
C ASP A 42 -11.62 16.94 5.85
N ASP A 43 -11.82 17.01 4.52
CA ASP A 43 -12.50 15.97 3.76
C ASP A 43 -11.61 14.72 3.61
N PHE A 44 -12.01 13.65 4.31
CA PHE A 44 -11.31 12.38 4.27
C PHE A 44 -11.18 11.80 2.85
N ARG A 45 -12.23 11.89 2.02
CA ARG A 45 -12.23 11.38 0.65
C ARG A 45 -11.14 12.04 -0.20
N THR A 46 -11.01 13.34 -0.10
CA THR A 46 -9.98 14.11 -0.82
C THR A 46 -8.58 13.73 -0.35
N GLN A 47 -8.35 13.64 0.96
CA GLN A 47 -7.06 13.19 1.50
C GLN A 47 -6.74 11.77 1.09
N CYS A 48 -7.71 10.87 1.12
CA CYS A 48 -7.55 9.48 0.73
C CYS A 48 -7.18 9.35 -0.76
N ARG A 49 -7.90 10.04 -1.65
CA ARG A 49 -7.60 10.07 -3.08
C ARG A 49 -6.19 10.58 -3.34
N ALA A 50 -5.81 11.69 -2.72
CA ALA A 50 -4.48 12.28 -2.87
C ALA A 50 -3.37 11.34 -2.40
N LEU A 51 -3.58 10.57 -1.32
CA LEU A 51 -2.64 9.55 -0.85
C LEU A 51 -2.41 8.47 -1.92
N PHE A 52 -3.47 7.91 -2.49
CA PHE A 52 -3.33 6.89 -3.54
C PHE A 52 -2.67 7.46 -4.80
N GLU A 53 -3.02 8.68 -5.24
CA GLU A 53 -2.35 9.34 -6.37
C GLU A 53 -0.86 9.55 -6.12
N ARG A 54 -0.43 9.81 -4.89
CA ARG A 54 1.00 9.89 -4.54
C ARG A 54 1.69 8.54 -4.67
N ILE A 55 1.06 7.44 -4.23
CA ILE A 55 1.58 6.09 -4.47
C ILE A 55 1.77 5.86 -5.98
N ARG A 56 0.76 6.22 -6.77
CA ARG A 56 0.81 6.08 -8.23
C ARG A 56 1.93 6.91 -8.85
N ASN A 57 2.15 8.13 -8.37
CA ASN A 57 3.21 9.00 -8.87
C ASN A 57 4.59 8.42 -8.56
N VAL A 58 4.83 7.91 -7.35
CA VAL A 58 6.09 7.22 -7.01
C VAL A 58 6.33 6.03 -7.95
N LEU A 59 5.31 5.23 -8.25
CA LEU A 59 5.45 4.13 -9.21
C LEU A 59 5.82 4.65 -10.61
N LYS A 60 5.15 5.69 -11.09
CA LYS A 60 5.43 6.31 -12.40
C LYS A 60 6.83 6.91 -12.49
N ASP A 61 7.29 7.59 -11.44
CA ASP A 61 8.62 8.21 -11.39
C ASP A 61 9.75 7.18 -11.48
N HIS A 62 9.44 5.92 -11.22
CA HIS A 62 10.35 4.78 -11.35
C HIS A 62 10.01 3.82 -12.50
N ASP A 63 9.10 4.20 -13.41
CA ASP A 63 8.62 3.38 -14.53
C ASP A 63 8.09 1.99 -14.09
N LEU A 64 7.42 1.92 -12.93
CA LEU A 64 6.95 0.67 -12.34
C LEU A 64 5.43 0.49 -12.54
N PRO A 65 4.98 -0.72 -12.90
CA PRO A 65 3.56 -1.05 -12.88
C PRO A 65 3.04 -1.19 -11.45
N VAL A 66 1.73 -0.99 -11.26
CA VAL A 66 1.10 -1.07 -9.93
C VAL A 66 1.23 -2.46 -9.30
N SER A 67 1.40 -3.51 -10.11
CA SER A 67 1.65 -4.88 -9.63
C SER A 67 2.94 -5.04 -8.80
N GLN A 68 3.81 -4.04 -8.81
CA GLN A 68 5.01 -3.99 -7.94
C GLN A 68 4.71 -3.43 -6.53
N LEU A 69 3.52 -2.87 -6.30
CA LEU A 69 3.03 -2.50 -4.98
C LEU A 69 2.64 -3.78 -4.23
N VAL A 70 3.47 -4.21 -3.29
CA VAL A 70 3.26 -5.51 -2.61
C VAL A 70 2.61 -5.38 -1.23
N ARG A 71 2.77 -4.22 -0.57
CA ARG A 71 2.26 -4.06 0.78
C ARG A 71 1.89 -2.61 1.09
N THR A 72 0.75 -2.43 1.78
CA THR A 72 0.35 -1.17 2.40
C THR A 72 -0.04 -1.40 3.87
N TRP A 73 0.35 -0.48 4.75
CA TRP A 73 -0.20 -0.31 6.08
C TRP A 73 -0.89 1.05 6.11
N ILE A 74 -2.19 1.08 6.35
CA ILE A 74 -2.99 2.30 6.30
C ILE A 74 -3.44 2.61 7.72
N TYR A 75 -3.04 3.76 8.22
CA TYR A 75 -3.39 4.27 9.52
C TYR A 75 -4.51 5.28 9.36
N LEU A 76 -5.62 5.06 10.07
CA LEU A 76 -6.80 5.91 10.07
C LEU A 76 -6.96 6.54 11.45
N ARG A 77 -7.26 7.82 11.52
CA ARG A 77 -7.52 8.48 12.79
C ARG A 77 -8.81 7.99 13.45
N ASP A 78 -9.80 7.68 12.63
CA ASP A 78 -11.10 7.13 13.02
C ASP A 78 -11.46 6.03 12.03
N LEU A 79 -11.19 4.78 12.44
CA LEU A 79 -11.40 3.63 11.58
C LEU A 79 -12.88 3.40 11.31
N GLU A 80 -13.73 3.57 12.32
CA GLU A 80 -15.17 3.32 12.21
C GLU A 80 -15.83 4.31 11.25
N ALA A 81 -15.48 5.59 11.34
CA ALA A 81 -16.06 6.63 10.50
C ALA A 81 -15.54 6.61 9.06
N ASP A 82 -14.28 6.22 8.83
CA ASP A 82 -13.57 6.45 7.57
C ASP A 82 -13.35 5.18 6.72
N TYR A 83 -13.61 3.99 7.25
CA TYR A 83 -13.25 2.73 6.58
C TYR A 83 -14.02 2.49 5.28
N ASP A 84 -15.31 2.80 5.25
CA ASP A 84 -16.13 2.61 4.05
C ASP A 84 -15.66 3.54 2.92
N VAL A 85 -15.37 4.81 3.26
CA VAL A 85 -14.85 5.79 2.29
C VAL A 85 -13.47 5.40 1.80
N LEU A 86 -12.60 4.87 2.67
CA LEU A 86 -11.31 4.31 2.27
C LEU A 86 -11.49 3.22 1.21
N ASN A 87 -12.41 2.27 1.45
CA ASN A 87 -12.65 1.18 0.51
C ASN A 87 -13.19 1.68 -0.83
N GLU A 88 -14.16 2.59 -0.83
CA GLU A 88 -14.69 3.19 -2.05
C GLU A 88 -13.58 3.88 -2.87
N VAL A 89 -12.78 4.72 -2.25
CA VAL A 89 -11.71 5.47 -2.93
C VAL A 89 -10.63 4.53 -3.45
N ARG A 90 -10.20 3.56 -2.63
CA ARG A 90 -9.18 2.58 -3.03
C ARG A 90 -9.66 1.74 -4.22
N ASN A 91 -10.89 1.23 -4.16
CA ASN A 91 -11.48 0.47 -5.24
C ASN A 91 -11.50 1.29 -6.53
N ALA A 92 -12.03 2.53 -6.47
CA ALA A 92 -12.06 3.42 -7.63
C ALA A 92 -10.67 3.70 -8.21
N CYS A 93 -9.66 3.96 -7.36
CA CYS A 93 -8.29 4.15 -7.81
C CYS A 93 -7.73 2.91 -8.52
N PHE A 94 -7.91 1.73 -7.94
CA PHE A 94 -7.36 0.50 -8.49
C PHE A 94 -8.09 0.07 -9.77
N ASP A 95 -9.38 0.29 -9.87
CA ASP A 95 -10.15 0.07 -11.10
C ASP A 95 -9.68 1.00 -12.22
N GLU A 96 -9.53 2.31 -11.93
CA GLU A 96 -9.00 3.28 -12.90
C GLU A 96 -7.58 2.93 -13.39
N TRP A 97 -6.77 2.32 -12.54
CA TRP A 97 -5.40 1.95 -12.87
C TRP A 97 -5.29 0.56 -13.51
N GLY A 98 -6.39 -0.18 -13.61
CA GLY A 98 -6.45 -1.53 -14.14
C GLY A 98 -5.67 -2.55 -13.29
N VAL A 99 -5.72 -2.40 -11.96
CA VAL A 99 -4.99 -3.28 -11.04
C VAL A 99 -5.63 -4.65 -10.99
N THR A 100 -4.90 -5.66 -11.41
CA THR A 100 -5.31 -7.07 -11.34
C THR A 100 -4.65 -7.82 -10.19
N LEU A 101 -3.44 -7.43 -9.81
CA LEU A 101 -2.72 -7.99 -8.67
C LEU A 101 -2.84 -7.02 -7.47
N LEU A 102 -3.79 -7.30 -6.58
CA LEU A 102 -4.05 -6.47 -5.42
C LEU A 102 -2.96 -6.64 -4.36
N PRO A 103 -2.44 -5.54 -3.75
CA PRO A 103 -1.45 -5.62 -2.69
C PRO A 103 -2.01 -6.26 -1.42
N ALA A 104 -1.15 -6.85 -0.62
CA ALA A 104 -1.48 -7.13 0.77
C ALA A 104 -1.67 -5.82 1.54
N SER A 105 -2.65 -5.75 2.42
CA SER A 105 -2.98 -4.50 3.14
C SER A 105 -3.42 -4.76 4.58
N THR A 106 -3.15 -3.78 5.44
CA THR A 106 -3.68 -3.72 6.81
C THR A 106 -4.19 -2.30 7.06
N GLY A 107 -5.45 -2.17 7.43
CA GLY A 107 -6.02 -0.93 7.95
C GLY A 107 -6.11 -1.01 9.47
N ILE A 108 -5.61 -0.02 10.18
CA ILE A 108 -5.67 0.07 11.64
C ILE A 108 -5.97 1.50 12.07
N GLU A 109 -6.61 1.62 13.22
CA GLU A 109 -6.75 2.92 13.87
C GLU A 109 -5.43 3.34 14.51
N GLY A 110 -5.06 4.60 14.36
CA GLY A 110 -3.82 5.13 14.92
C GLY A 110 -3.66 6.64 14.74
N ALA A 111 -2.74 7.20 15.51
CA ALA A 111 -2.37 8.61 15.36
C ALA A 111 -1.70 8.85 14.00
N THR A 112 -2.09 9.94 13.36
CA THR A 112 -1.53 10.39 12.07
C THR A 112 -0.72 11.66 12.23
N LEU A 113 0.28 11.85 11.38
CA LEU A 113 1.10 13.06 11.32
C LEU A 113 1.10 13.62 9.89
N PRO A 114 0.89 14.95 9.70
CA PRO A 114 0.55 15.96 10.73
C PRO A 114 -0.83 15.72 11.34
N ALA A 115 -1.16 16.43 12.42
CA ALA A 115 -2.46 16.30 13.08
C ALA A 115 -3.66 16.71 12.18
N SER A 116 -3.45 17.41 11.09
CA SER A 116 -4.47 17.71 10.06
C SER A 116 -4.74 16.52 9.13
N SER A 117 -3.86 15.53 9.04
CA SER A 117 -4.08 14.34 8.22
C SER A 117 -5.02 13.36 8.93
N ARG A 118 -6.07 12.90 8.24
CA ARG A 118 -6.99 11.87 8.76
C ARG A 118 -6.51 10.45 8.48
N LEU A 119 -5.58 10.30 7.51
CA LEU A 119 -4.94 9.02 7.22
C LEU A 119 -3.47 9.21 6.85
N SER A 120 -2.71 8.15 7.05
CA SER A 120 -1.37 7.99 6.47
C SER A 120 -1.14 6.54 6.08
N ALA A 121 -0.11 6.28 5.27
CA ALA A 121 0.25 4.92 4.90
C ALA A 121 1.76 4.70 4.89
N ASP A 122 2.16 3.48 5.28
CA ASP A 122 3.46 2.94 4.92
C ASP A 122 3.30 2.03 3.70
N VAL A 123 4.26 2.07 2.80
CA VAL A 123 4.16 1.42 1.49
C VAL A 123 5.45 0.65 1.18
N CYS A 124 5.31 -0.55 0.63
CA CYS A 124 6.42 -1.34 0.11
C CYS A 124 6.18 -1.67 -1.37
N ILE A 125 7.14 -1.28 -2.20
CA ILE A 125 7.21 -1.58 -3.63
C ILE A 125 8.45 -2.42 -3.87
N VAL A 126 8.38 -3.44 -4.76
CA VAL A 126 9.50 -4.33 -5.03
C VAL A 126 9.60 -4.65 -6.51
N TRP A 127 10.82 -4.60 -7.08
CA TRP A 127 11.07 -4.94 -8.48
C TRP A 127 12.51 -5.41 -8.72
N GLY A 128 12.79 -5.94 -9.90
CA GLY A 128 14.11 -6.31 -10.37
C GLY A 128 14.16 -7.70 -10.99
N ASP A 129 15.30 -8.01 -11.62
CA ASP A 129 15.52 -9.27 -12.34
C ASP A 129 15.56 -10.51 -11.44
N GLY A 130 15.75 -10.29 -10.13
CA GLY A 130 15.73 -11.35 -9.12
C GLY A 130 14.36 -11.74 -8.62
N LEU A 131 13.26 -11.11 -9.16
CA LEU A 131 11.88 -11.44 -8.82
C LEU A 131 11.32 -12.51 -9.74
N GLY A 132 10.64 -13.50 -9.16
CA GLY A 132 9.72 -14.37 -9.87
C GLY A 132 8.31 -13.77 -9.92
N ASP A 133 7.37 -14.52 -10.48
CA ASP A 133 5.97 -14.09 -10.56
C ASP A 133 5.37 -13.88 -9.17
N ILE A 134 4.81 -12.70 -8.95
CA ILE A 134 4.10 -12.36 -7.70
C ILE A 134 2.70 -12.94 -7.80
N GLU A 135 2.30 -13.68 -6.77
CA GLU A 135 1.02 -14.40 -6.75
C GLU A 135 0.19 -14.04 -5.52
N HIS A 136 -1.14 -14.02 -5.69
CA HIS A 136 -2.04 -13.95 -4.56
C HIS A 136 -1.95 -15.22 -3.69
N MET A 137 -2.02 -15.01 -2.38
CA MET A 137 -2.23 -16.10 -1.42
C MET A 137 -3.74 -16.18 -1.11
N HIS A 138 -4.28 -17.37 -1.21
CA HIS A 138 -5.67 -17.67 -0.86
C HIS A 138 -5.70 -18.42 0.47
N GLY A 139 -6.64 -18.07 1.33
CA GLY A 139 -6.91 -18.81 2.58
C GLY A 139 -8.02 -19.82 2.38
N GLU A 140 -7.85 -21.04 2.89
CA GLU A 140 -8.89 -22.08 2.79
C GLU A 140 -10.17 -21.74 3.58
N SER A 141 -10.07 -20.94 4.63
CA SER A 141 -11.15 -20.61 5.57
C SER A 141 -11.57 -19.13 5.60
N LEU A 142 -10.88 -18.27 4.85
CA LEU A 142 -11.17 -16.85 4.81
C LEU A 142 -11.55 -16.46 3.37
N GLY A 143 -12.73 -15.90 3.19
CA GLY A 143 -13.14 -15.31 1.91
C GLY A 143 -12.17 -14.23 1.44
N ASP A 144 -12.00 -14.09 0.13
CA ASP A 144 -11.18 -13.04 -0.45
C ASP A 144 -11.78 -11.65 -0.16
N ALA A 145 -10.92 -10.66 0.11
CA ALA A 145 -11.36 -9.31 0.47
C ALA A 145 -12.25 -8.62 -0.59
N PRO A 146 -12.04 -8.81 -1.90
CA PRO A 146 -12.95 -8.29 -2.92
C PRO A 146 -14.38 -8.79 -2.80
N ALA A 147 -14.63 -9.96 -2.20
CA ALA A 147 -15.98 -10.50 -2.03
C ALA A 147 -16.85 -9.65 -1.08
N TYR A 148 -16.23 -8.86 -0.19
CA TYR A 148 -16.93 -7.91 0.67
C TYR A 148 -16.57 -6.45 0.37
N GLY A 149 -16.14 -6.15 -0.87
CA GLY A 149 -15.97 -4.80 -1.36
C GLY A 149 -14.64 -4.13 -1.05
N SER A 150 -13.60 -4.88 -0.65
CA SER A 150 -12.30 -4.30 -0.30
C SER A 150 -11.20 -4.70 -1.28
N ALA A 151 -10.58 -3.75 -1.98
CA ALA A 151 -9.53 -3.99 -2.96
C ALA A 151 -8.15 -4.23 -2.30
N PHE A 152 -7.98 -5.39 -1.69
CA PHE A 152 -6.68 -5.92 -1.25
C PHE A 152 -6.66 -7.44 -1.28
N SER A 153 -5.49 -8.06 -1.28
CA SER A 153 -5.34 -9.51 -1.15
C SER A 153 -5.15 -9.92 0.31
N ARG A 154 -5.46 -11.17 0.65
CA ARG A 154 -5.11 -11.74 1.96
C ARG A 154 -3.61 -11.87 2.17
N GLY A 155 -2.86 -11.95 1.08
CA GLY A 155 -1.42 -11.93 1.07
C GLY A 155 -0.88 -12.07 -0.33
N LEU A 156 0.42 -11.78 -0.47
CA LEU A 156 1.19 -11.99 -1.69
C LEU A 156 2.37 -12.90 -1.41
N ARG A 157 2.58 -13.85 -2.30
CA ARG A 157 3.78 -14.65 -2.41
C ARG A 157 4.71 -13.98 -3.42
N VAL A 158 5.88 -13.57 -2.97
CA VAL A 158 6.89 -12.85 -3.75
C VAL A 158 8.15 -13.71 -3.83
N PRO A 159 8.31 -14.55 -4.87
CA PRO A 159 9.50 -15.35 -5.06
C PRO A 159 10.71 -14.47 -5.37
N ARG A 160 11.85 -14.79 -4.82
CA ARG A 160 13.15 -14.19 -5.11
C ARG A 160 14.14 -15.29 -5.45
N SER A 161 15.28 -14.93 -6.02
CA SER A 161 16.32 -15.90 -6.41
C SER A 161 16.83 -16.77 -5.25
N ASP A 162 16.83 -16.27 -4.01
CA ASP A 162 17.38 -16.91 -2.82
C ASP A 162 16.31 -17.36 -1.80
N ARG A 163 15.09 -16.84 -1.90
CA ARG A 163 13.98 -17.12 -0.96
C ARG A 163 12.64 -16.67 -1.50
N THR A 164 11.57 -17.07 -0.85
CA THR A 164 10.24 -16.50 -1.04
C THR A 164 9.87 -15.63 0.14
N VAL A 165 9.35 -14.43 -0.13
CA VAL A 165 8.79 -13.53 0.89
C VAL A 165 7.28 -13.57 0.83
N LEU A 166 6.64 -13.70 1.98
CA LEU A 166 5.19 -13.64 2.13
C LEU A 166 4.80 -12.30 2.76
N TYR A 167 4.00 -11.53 2.06
CA TYR A 167 3.38 -10.33 2.58
C TYR A 167 1.95 -10.67 2.99
N VAL A 168 1.67 -10.70 4.29
CA VAL A 168 0.38 -11.14 4.82
C VAL A 168 -0.42 -9.92 5.29
N SER A 169 -1.67 -9.83 4.88
CA SER A 169 -2.59 -8.77 5.31
C SER A 169 -3.00 -8.94 6.77
N GLY A 170 -3.36 -7.85 7.41
CA GLY A 170 -4.08 -7.94 8.67
C GLY A 170 -5.40 -8.67 8.46
N THR A 171 -5.67 -9.63 9.32
CA THR A 171 -6.92 -10.39 9.30
C THR A 171 -7.62 -10.22 10.64
N ALA A 172 -8.81 -9.61 10.61
CA ALA A 172 -9.76 -9.78 11.72
C ALA A 172 -10.56 -11.07 11.46
N SER A 173 -10.96 -11.74 12.51
CA SER A 173 -11.91 -12.85 12.41
C SER A 173 -13.27 -12.24 12.04
N ILE A 174 -13.59 -12.22 10.75
CA ILE A 174 -14.91 -11.85 10.26
C ILE A 174 -15.65 -13.15 10.05
N ASP A 175 -16.71 -13.34 10.81
CA ASP A 175 -17.67 -14.43 10.59
C ASP A 175 -18.30 -14.28 9.20
N THR A 176 -18.54 -15.39 8.51
CA THR A 176 -19.21 -15.41 7.20
C THR A 176 -20.64 -14.90 7.23
N ALA A 177 -21.16 -14.58 8.40
CA ALA A 177 -22.48 -13.99 8.61
C ALA A 177 -22.46 -12.44 8.73
N GLY A 178 -21.29 -11.77 8.67
CA GLY A 178 -21.12 -10.31 8.74
C GLY A 178 -20.91 -9.81 10.15
#